data_19ce7e83422d9204ff6052a4ebd0300e
#
_entry.id   19ce7e83422d9204ff6052a4ebd0300e
#
_cell.length_a   1.000
_cell.length_b   1.000
_cell.length_c   1.000
_cell.angle_alpha   90.00
_cell.angle_beta   90.00
_cell.angle_gamma   90.00
#
_symmetry.space_group_name_H-M   'P 1'
#
loop_
_entity.id
_entity.type
_entity.pdbx_description
1 polymer ?
#
loop_
_entity_poly.entity_id
_entity_poly.type
_entity_poly.pdbx_seq_one_letter_code
_entity_poly.pdbx_strand_id
1 'polypeptide(L)'
;MRKVALIIAITACCVFAREPAPSPSDYTLDLSKYGFIDTSLNKIQFPKGNKSFEPFFNKLDTLVFENRGQVRILHIGGSHIQADAMSGRIREHLVKEYPGASAGRGFVFPFSAAKTNTPSSYGSTYKGIWDMSKNVLREVKKPLGLLGIAVSTSDPRAEFSILLNRYNPQPIWSETRIRLFGYSDNGDVIPVLHVDSLEIPGKLDSATQSFTFPIPHPIDSIHISFRWLDSLQQAEIARFITDSLRQDSIARAAALADSLAKDSLARKDSSKKPAAIPDNVALPLDSMYQDSSVIDTALDEPPPFEPEPLAPLDVSSNDSKPGRPRFTLTGIYTESDAPGIMYVNVGINGAKVPNYFEATCPLLEKELAFLKPDLVIFAIGINDANVDRFDDKGFRANYDTLITRIHKVSPNAAIIFETNNDSFRMTKRKKYVQHPNGEVARKSFFILADKYKAGVWDKFSIMGGLGSMAKWEKANLAKKDKVHFKLSGYNLLGDLFYKAIIQAYQDHIASLPALEPEAPKPAPKKADSTKVPPKTKK
;
A
#
# COMPACT_ATOMS: atom_id res chain seq x y z
N MET A 1 52.46 -16.81 -45.79
CA MET A 1 51.10 -16.47 -46.23
C MET A 1 50.13 -16.82 -45.11
N ARG A 2 49.83 -15.85 -44.26
CA ARG A 2 48.81 -15.97 -43.19
C ARG A 2 47.62 -15.10 -43.59
N LYS A 3 46.47 -15.74 -43.83
CA LYS A 3 45.20 -15.09 -44.13
C LYS A 3 44.62 -14.57 -42.81
N VAL A 4 44.49 -13.25 -42.65
CA VAL A 4 43.75 -12.60 -41.57
C VAL A 4 42.30 -12.56 -42.00
N ALA A 5 41.44 -13.29 -41.32
CA ALA A 5 39.98 -13.23 -41.50
C ALA A 5 39.44 -12.04 -40.70
N LEU A 6 38.89 -11.07 -41.41
CA LEU A 6 38.20 -9.92 -40.84
C LEU A 6 36.77 -10.35 -40.46
N ILE A 7 36.48 -10.49 -39.17
CA ILE A 7 35.14 -10.74 -38.66
C ILE A 7 34.43 -9.37 -38.55
N ILE A 8 33.52 -9.10 -39.47
CA ILE A 8 32.60 -7.97 -39.38
C ILE A 8 31.46 -8.39 -38.45
N ALA A 9 31.49 -7.87 -37.23
CA ALA A 9 30.36 -7.96 -36.33
C ALA A 9 29.23 -7.03 -36.82
N ILE A 10 28.22 -7.59 -37.45
CA ILE A 10 26.97 -6.89 -37.75
C ILE A 10 26.19 -6.79 -36.45
N THR A 11 26.25 -5.64 -35.78
CA THR A 11 25.36 -5.32 -34.68
C THR A 11 23.97 -5.08 -35.28
N ALA A 12 23.13 -6.09 -35.27
CA ALA A 12 21.73 -5.96 -35.60
C ALA A 12 21.09 -5.09 -34.52
N CYS A 13 20.81 -3.84 -34.87
CA CYS A 13 19.96 -2.96 -34.08
C CYS A 13 18.53 -3.53 -34.15
N CYS A 14 18.15 -4.32 -33.15
CA CYS A 14 16.78 -4.79 -33.03
C CYS A 14 15.87 -3.58 -32.84
N VAL A 15 15.15 -3.21 -33.89
CA VAL A 15 13.98 -2.34 -33.81
C VAL A 15 12.95 -3.12 -33.00
N PHE A 16 12.79 -2.79 -31.74
CA PHE A 16 11.68 -3.31 -30.95
C PHE A 16 10.39 -2.69 -31.50
N ALA A 17 9.76 -3.39 -32.44
CA ALA A 17 8.33 -3.21 -32.61
C ALA A 17 7.69 -3.43 -31.24
N ARG A 18 6.84 -2.49 -30.81
CA ARG A 18 6.07 -2.63 -29.58
C ARG A 18 5.28 -3.93 -29.71
N GLU A 19 5.74 -4.98 -29.02
CA GLU A 19 4.97 -6.22 -28.99
C GLU A 19 3.58 -5.89 -28.45
N PRO A 20 2.52 -6.48 -28.99
CA PRO A 20 1.19 -6.33 -28.43
C PRO A 20 1.31 -6.69 -26.94
N ALA A 21 0.76 -5.83 -26.06
CA ALA A 21 0.75 -6.10 -24.63
C ALA A 21 0.30 -7.56 -24.44
N PRO A 22 1.05 -8.39 -23.68
CA PRO A 22 0.67 -9.77 -23.47
C PRO A 22 -0.78 -9.80 -23.03
N SER A 23 -1.60 -10.59 -23.72
CA SER A 23 -3.00 -10.78 -23.34
C SER A 23 -3.02 -11.26 -21.90
N PRO A 24 -3.90 -10.73 -21.00
CA PRO A 24 -4.10 -11.36 -19.72
C PRO A 24 -4.33 -12.82 -20.00
N SER A 25 -3.57 -13.70 -19.33
CA SER A 25 -3.65 -15.14 -19.53
C SER A 25 -5.12 -15.54 -19.72
N ASP A 26 -5.40 -16.53 -20.57
CA ASP A 26 -6.74 -17.07 -20.84
C ASP A 26 -7.40 -17.70 -19.60
N TYR A 27 -7.16 -17.08 -18.43
CA TYR A 27 -7.82 -17.40 -17.18
C TYR A 27 -9.32 -17.12 -17.35
N THR A 28 -10.00 -18.09 -17.95
CA THR A 28 -11.45 -18.06 -18.11
C THR A 28 -12.09 -18.36 -16.77
N LEU A 29 -12.61 -17.31 -16.15
CA LEU A 29 -13.50 -17.44 -15.01
C LEU A 29 -14.77 -18.16 -15.47
N ASP A 30 -14.93 -19.43 -15.09
CA ASP A 30 -16.21 -20.11 -15.27
C ASP A 30 -17.26 -19.54 -14.32
N LEU A 31 -17.97 -18.53 -14.79
CA LEU A 31 -19.07 -17.88 -14.07
C LEU A 31 -20.44 -18.44 -14.42
N SER A 32 -20.51 -19.52 -15.22
CA SER A 32 -21.78 -20.15 -15.65
C SER A 32 -22.71 -20.51 -14.47
N LYS A 33 -22.10 -20.83 -13.31
CA LYS A 33 -22.81 -21.15 -12.05
C LYS A 33 -23.38 -19.92 -11.33
N TYR A 34 -22.97 -18.71 -11.71
CA TYR A 34 -23.21 -17.47 -10.95
C TYR A 34 -23.94 -16.43 -11.82
N GLY A 35 -25.04 -16.82 -12.45
CA GLY A 35 -25.82 -15.93 -13.32
C GLY A 35 -26.36 -14.65 -12.68
N PHE A 36 -26.09 -14.44 -11.38
CA PHE A 36 -26.38 -13.20 -10.67
C PHE A 36 -25.21 -12.20 -10.69
N ILE A 37 -24.05 -12.60 -11.19
CA ILE A 37 -22.89 -11.73 -11.37
C ILE A 37 -22.95 -11.13 -12.78
N ASP A 38 -23.00 -9.81 -12.85
CA ASP A 38 -23.03 -9.11 -14.14
C ASP A 38 -21.61 -8.77 -14.60
N THR A 39 -21.02 -9.66 -15.38
CA THR A 39 -19.68 -9.49 -15.92
C THR A 39 -19.57 -8.41 -16.97
N SER A 40 -20.67 -7.98 -17.60
CA SER A 40 -20.68 -6.89 -18.57
C SER A 40 -20.33 -5.54 -17.93
N LEU A 41 -20.55 -5.43 -16.61
CA LEU A 41 -20.21 -4.28 -15.80
C LEU A 41 -18.78 -4.34 -15.26
N ASN A 42 -18.05 -5.45 -15.42
CA ASN A 42 -16.73 -5.65 -14.83
C ASN A 42 -15.64 -4.86 -15.56
N LYS A 43 -15.59 -3.58 -15.31
CA LYS A 43 -14.60 -2.63 -15.84
C LYS A 43 -14.37 -1.48 -14.86
N ILE A 44 -13.22 -0.81 -14.98
CA ILE A 44 -13.01 0.48 -14.33
C ILE A 44 -13.76 1.54 -15.13
N GLN A 45 -14.74 2.19 -14.51
CA GLN A 45 -15.51 3.27 -15.10
C GLN A 45 -14.81 4.61 -14.83
N PHE A 46 -14.63 5.43 -15.84
CA PHE A 46 -13.98 6.75 -15.74
C PHE A 46 -14.99 7.86 -16.07
N PRO A 47 -15.77 8.39 -15.09
CA PRO A 47 -16.81 9.38 -15.35
C PRO A 47 -16.32 10.67 -16.02
N LYS A 48 -15.06 11.05 -15.79
CA LYS A 48 -14.39 12.22 -16.40
C LYS A 48 -13.24 11.87 -17.33
N GLY A 49 -13.25 10.67 -17.90
CA GLY A 49 -12.13 10.13 -18.67
C GLY A 49 -10.96 9.68 -17.79
N ASN A 50 -9.95 9.07 -18.40
CA ASN A 50 -8.82 8.44 -17.73
C ASN A 50 -7.53 9.25 -17.70
N LYS A 51 -7.56 10.53 -18.09
CA LYS A 51 -6.36 11.39 -18.17
C LYS A 51 -5.58 11.46 -16.85
N SER A 52 -6.25 11.43 -15.70
CA SER A 52 -5.61 11.40 -14.38
C SER A 52 -4.82 10.11 -14.12
N PHE A 53 -5.01 9.08 -14.93
CA PHE A 53 -4.29 7.81 -14.85
C PHE A 53 -3.03 7.77 -15.71
N GLU A 54 -2.80 8.75 -16.58
CA GLU A 54 -1.60 8.80 -17.44
C GLU A 54 -0.29 8.61 -16.65
N PRO A 55 -0.05 9.27 -15.49
CA PRO A 55 1.19 9.05 -14.74
C PRO A 55 1.35 7.62 -14.25
N PHE A 56 0.26 6.97 -13.84
CA PHE A 56 0.25 5.57 -13.42
C PHE A 56 0.48 4.64 -14.61
N PHE A 57 -0.22 4.83 -15.72
CA PHE A 57 -0.07 4.03 -16.92
C PHE A 57 1.33 4.17 -17.55
N ASN A 58 1.90 5.39 -17.60
CA ASN A 58 3.27 5.59 -18.08
C ASN A 58 4.31 4.85 -17.25
N LYS A 59 4.11 4.69 -15.94
CA LYS A 59 4.97 3.85 -15.11
C LYS A 59 4.78 2.36 -15.42
N LEU A 60 3.56 1.91 -15.67
CA LEU A 60 3.30 0.56 -16.15
C LEU A 60 3.96 0.32 -17.50
N ASP A 61 3.88 1.28 -18.44
CA ASP A 61 4.57 1.20 -19.72
C ASP A 61 6.08 1.01 -19.55
N THR A 62 6.70 1.83 -18.68
CA THR A 62 8.13 1.70 -18.37
C THR A 62 8.47 0.32 -17.77
N LEU A 63 7.61 -0.19 -16.89
CA LEU A 63 7.82 -1.52 -16.31
C LEU A 63 7.64 -2.63 -17.36
N VAL A 64 6.56 -2.57 -18.15
CA VAL A 64 6.18 -3.63 -19.09
C VAL A 64 7.12 -3.68 -20.32
N PHE A 65 7.41 -2.52 -20.91
CA PHE A 65 8.16 -2.46 -22.16
C PHE A 65 9.68 -2.31 -21.98
N GLU A 66 10.12 -1.80 -20.82
CA GLU A 66 11.53 -1.54 -20.59
C GLU A 66 12.11 -2.36 -19.44
N ASN A 67 11.27 -3.15 -18.75
CA ASN A 67 11.63 -3.89 -17.52
C ASN A 67 12.36 -3.01 -16.50
N ARG A 68 11.88 -1.77 -16.31
CA ARG A 68 12.47 -0.77 -15.40
C ARG A 68 11.42 -0.11 -14.53
N GLY A 69 11.87 0.39 -13.37
CA GLY A 69 11.05 1.15 -12.45
C GLY A 69 10.15 0.28 -11.59
N GLN A 70 9.44 0.94 -10.70
CA GLN A 70 8.53 0.32 -9.75
C GLN A 70 7.18 1.03 -9.79
N VAL A 71 6.11 0.25 -9.74
CA VAL A 71 4.74 0.74 -9.62
C VAL A 71 4.20 0.38 -8.25
N ARG A 72 3.75 1.38 -7.50
CA ARG A 72 3.35 1.26 -6.11
C ARG A 72 1.85 1.51 -5.96
N ILE A 73 1.15 0.51 -5.47
CA ILE A 73 -0.31 0.50 -5.32
C ILE A 73 -0.65 0.41 -3.85
N LEU A 74 -1.51 1.31 -3.37
CA LEU A 74 -2.05 1.32 -2.01
C LEU A 74 -3.54 0.99 -2.04
N HIS A 75 -3.94 -0.09 -1.39
CA HIS A 75 -5.34 -0.50 -1.26
C HIS A 75 -5.80 -0.32 0.19
N ILE A 76 -6.65 0.67 0.44
CA ILE A 76 -7.15 1.02 1.78
C ILE A 76 -8.57 0.50 1.96
N GLY A 77 -8.83 -0.20 3.08
CA GLY A 77 -10.15 -0.73 3.37
C GLY A 77 -10.42 -1.03 4.84
N GLY A 78 -11.47 -1.80 5.07
CA GLY A 78 -11.86 -2.34 6.37
C GLY A 78 -11.47 -3.81 6.52
N SER A 79 -12.38 -4.62 7.11
CA SER A 79 -12.19 -6.06 7.32
C SER A 79 -11.92 -6.85 6.05
N HIS A 80 -12.54 -6.49 4.93
CA HIS A 80 -12.32 -7.14 3.64
C HIS A 80 -10.88 -7.03 3.15
N ILE A 81 -10.20 -5.93 3.47
CA ILE A 81 -8.81 -5.67 3.08
C ILE A 81 -7.82 -6.15 4.15
N GLN A 82 -8.19 -6.09 5.45
CA GLN A 82 -7.36 -6.67 6.50
C GLN A 82 -7.16 -8.18 6.30
N ALA A 83 -8.18 -8.90 5.85
CA ALA A 83 -8.10 -10.34 5.58
C ALA A 83 -7.08 -10.70 4.50
N ASP A 84 -6.77 -9.75 3.62
CA ASP A 84 -5.84 -9.88 2.47
C ASP A 84 -6.16 -11.06 1.52
N ALA A 85 -7.39 -11.55 1.54
CA ALA A 85 -7.79 -12.61 0.62
C ALA A 85 -8.00 -12.06 -0.79
N MET A 86 -8.85 -11.04 -0.95
CA MET A 86 -9.08 -10.37 -2.24
C MET A 86 -7.82 -9.60 -2.71
N SER A 87 -7.26 -8.75 -1.85
CA SER A 87 -6.07 -7.96 -2.17
C SER A 87 -4.84 -8.83 -2.42
N GLY A 88 -4.71 -9.94 -1.68
CA GLY A 88 -3.69 -10.96 -1.89
C GLY A 88 -3.82 -11.63 -3.25
N ARG A 89 -5.06 -11.97 -3.66
CA ARG A 89 -5.34 -12.56 -4.98
C ARG A 89 -4.98 -11.60 -6.12
N ILE A 90 -5.35 -10.32 -6.00
CA ILE A 90 -4.98 -9.28 -6.98
C ILE A 90 -3.46 -9.14 -7.07
N ARG A 91 -2.78 -9.09 -5.93
CA ARG A 91 -1.31 -9.00 -5.86
C ARG A 91 -0.66 -10.22 -6.50
N GLU A 92 -1.18 -11.41 -6.24
CA GLU A 92 -0.68 -12.65 -6.84
C GLU A 92 -0.71 -12.59 -8.36
N HIS A 93 -1.81 -12.19 -8.97
CA HIS A 93 -1.93 -12.01 -10.41
C HIS A 93 -0.94 -10.96 -10.94
N LEU A 94 -0.84 -9.80 -10.29
CA LEU A 94 0.04 -8.72 -10.72
C LEU A 94 1.52 -9.12 -10.70
N VAL A 95 1.96 -9.92 -9.73
CA VAL A 95 3.38 -10.30 -9.59
C VAL A 95 3.74 -11.62 -10.25
N LYS A 96 2.78 -12.51 -10.54
CA LYS A 96 3.04 -13.80 -11.16
C LYS A 96 2.66 -13.86 -12.64
N GLU A 97 1.58 -13.17 -13.03
CA GLU A 97 1.02 -13.29 -14.38
C GLU A 97 1.36 -12.05 -15.22
N TYR A 98 0.80 -10.88 -14.87
CA TYR A 98 1.03 -9.66 -15.64
C TYR A 98 0.88 -8.41 -14.74
N PRO A 99 1.89 -7.52 -14.74
CA PRO A 99 3.16 -7.52 -15.48
C PRO A 99 4.18 -8.58 -15.05
N GLY A 100 3.91 -9.42 -14.04
CA GLY A 100 4.73 -10.57 -13.71
C GLY A 100 6.04 -10.24 -12.97
N ALA A 101 6.10 -9.12 -12.25
CA ALA A 101 7.29 -8.67 -11.55
C ALA A 101 6.97 -8.07 -10.18
N SER A 102 7.83 -8.31 -9.18
CA SER A 102 7.64 -7.84 -7.79
C SER A 102 8.73 -6.85 -7.37
N ALA A 103 8.32 -5.71 -6.81
CA ALA A 103 9.21 -4.70 -6.21
C ALA A 103 9.29 -4.81 -4.66
N GLY A 104 8.85 -5.93 -4.10
CA GLY A 104 8.77 -6.19 -2.66
C GLY A 104 7.35 -6.20 -2.11
N ARG A 105 7.23 -6.62 -0.84
CA ARG A 105 5.93 -6.80 -0.19
C ARG A 105 5.30 -5.48 0.27
N GLY A 106 6.12 -4.47 0.54
CA GLY A 106 5.69 -3.20 1.09
C GLY A 106 5.39 -3.30 2.60
N PHE A 107 4.31 -2.68 3.07
CA PHE A 107 3.98 -2.68 4.50
C PHE A 107 3.46 -4.04 4.98
N VAL A 108 4.04 -4.49 6.09
CA VAL A 108 3.63 -5.67 6.86
C VAL A 108 3.57 -5.35 8.34
N PHE A 109 2.87 -6.20 9.12
CA PHE A 109 2.69 -6.00 10.55
C PHE A 109 2.53 -7.33 11.28
N PRO A 110 3.03 -7.51 12.52
CA PRO A 110 2.84 -8.72 13.30
C PRO A 110 1.44 -8.76 13.93
N PHE A 111 0.41 -9.01 13.11
CA PHE A 111 -0.99 -9.02 13.54
C PHE A 111 -1.29 -10.02 14.65
N SER A 112 -0.50 -11.11 14.76
CA SER A 112 -0.59 -12.07 15.86
C SER A 112 -0.31 -11.42 17.22
N ALA A 113 0.69 -10.53 17.32
CA ALA A 113 1.00 -9.78 18.54
C ALA A 113 -0.13 -8.81 18.93
N ALA A 114 -0.89 -8.33 17.94
CA ALA A 114 -2.09 -7.51 18.16
C ALA A 114 -3.36 -8.35 18.45
N LYS A 115 -3.24 -9.67 18.57
CA LYS A 115 -4.35 -10.60 18.82
C LYS A 115 -5.53 -10.38 17.88
N THR A 116 -5.23 -10.20 16.59
CA THR A 116 -6.21 -9.98 15.51
C THR A 116 -5.84 -10.81 14.29
N ASN A 117 -6.75 -10.90 13.32
CA ASN A 117 -6.55 -11.73 12.13
C ASN A 117 -5.27 -11.34 11.40
N THR A 118 -4.37 -12.31 11.23
CA THR A 118 -3.23 -12.18 10.33
C THR A 118 -3.72 -12.25 8.89
N PRO A 119 -3.21 -11.43 7.97
CA PRO A 119 -3.46 -11.56 6.56
C PRO A 119 -3.15 -12.96 6.04
N SER A 120 -3.92 -13.45 5.06
CA SER A 120 -3.72 -14.79 4.50
C SER A 120 -2.41 -14.93 3.70
N SER A 121 -1.80 -13.82 3.30
CA SER A 121 -0.63 -13.78 2.41
C SER A 121 0.71 -14.00 3.09
N TYR A 122 0.80 -13.87 4.41
CA TYR A 122 2.03 -14.11 5.17
C TYR A 122 1.77 -14.69 6.56
N GLY A 123 2.79 -15.27 7.18
CA GLY A 123 2.73 -15.76 8.56
C GLY A 123 3.18 -14.70 9.56
N SER A 124 2.61 -14.74 10.77
CA SER A 124 3.06 -13.90 11.88
C SER A 124 3.01 -14.67 13.18
N THR A 125 4.09 -14.65 13.95
CA THR A 125 4.22 -15.23 15.29
C THR A 125 4.83 -14.24 16.26
N TYR A 126 4.66 -14.42 17.55
CA TYR A 126 5.22 -13.54 18.57
C TYR A 126 5.50 -14.29 19.87
N LYS A 127 6.39 -13.71 20.71
CA LYS A 127 6.58 -14.07 22.11
C LYS A 127 6.50 -12.84 23.00
N GLY A 128 6.36 -13.02 24.30
CA GLY A 128 6.27 -11.95 25.28
C GLY A 128 4.89 -11.30 25.37
N ILE A 129 4.84 -10.19 26.12
CA ILE A 129 3.59 -9.48 26.43
C ILE A 129 3.49 -8.24 25.53
N TRP A 130 2.35 -8.11 24.86
CA TRP A 130 2.08 -7.03 23.91
C TRP A 130 0.73 -6.38 24.17
N ASP A 131 0.72 -5.05 24.18
CA ASP A 131 -0.48 -4.21 24.17
C ASP A 131 -0.78 -3.75 22.75
N MET A 132 -2.05 -3.64 22.41
CA MET A 132 -2.53 -3.26 21.09
C MET A 132 -3.28 -1.92 21.14
N SER A 133 -3.10 -1.10 20.09
CA SER A 133 -3.92 0.07 19.79
C SER A 133 -4.38 0.01 18.34
N LYS A 134 -5.64 0.40 18.07
CA LYS A 134 -6.23 0.44 16.73
C LYS A 134 -6.98 1.75 16.53
N ASN A 135 -7.03 2.20 15.29
CA ASN A 135 -7.72 3.44 14.91
C ASN A 135 -9.26 3.38 15.06
N VAL A 136 -9.82 2.21 15.29
CA VAL A 136 -11.26 1.99 15.54
C VAL A 136 -11.64 2.01 17.02
N LEU A 137 -10.66 2.06 17.92
CA LEU A 137 -10.93 2.14 19.36
C LEU A 137 -11.46 3.53 19.72
N ARG A 138 -12.38 3.58 20.70
CA ARG A 138 -12.94 4.84 21.21
C ARG A 138 -11.85 5.78 21.74
N GLU A 139 -10.82 5.21 22.36
CA GLU A 139 -9.65 5.94 22.85
C GLU A 139 -8.40 5.32 22.22
N VAL A 140 -7.75 6.09 21.36
CA VAL A 140 -6.48 5.68 20.72
C VAL A 140 -5.34 6.16 21.62
N LYS A 141 -4.74 5.22 22.37
CA LYS A 141 -3.72 5.52 23.39
C LYS A 141 -2.34 5.80 22.83
N LYS A 142 -2.09 5.49 21.56
CA LYS A 142 -0.78 5.59 20.91
C LYS A 142 -0.91 6.26 19.55
N PRO A 143 0.06 7.11 19.16
CA PRO A 143 0.12 7.60 17.78
C PRO A 143 0.17 6.44 16.79
N LEU A 144 -0.75 6.42 15.81
CA LEU A 144 -0.81 5.40 14.78
C LEU A 144 -0.32 5.95 13.44
N GLY A 145 0.17 5.05 12.61
CA GLY A 145 0.63 5.34 11.26
C GLY A 145 -0.35 4.91 10.18
N LEU A 146 0.19 4.64 9.00
CA LEU A 146 -0.55 4.24 7.80
C LEU A 146 -1.41 2.99 8.02
N LEU A 147 -0.90 2.01 8.74
CA LEU A 147 -1.60 0.74 8.98
C LEU A 147 -2.78 0.87 9.95
N GLY A 148 -2.92 1.99 10.67
CA GLY A 148 -4.02 2.21 11.63
C GLY A 148 -3.99 1.29 12.86
N ILE A 149 -2.86 0.65 13.14
CA ILE A 149 -2.63 -0.27 14.24
C ILE A 149 -1.24 -0.10 14.81
N ALA A 150 -1.07 -0.35 16.10
CA ALA A 150 0.24 -0.42 16.75
C ALA A 150 0.23 -1.54 17.81
N VAL A 151 1.40 -2.10 18.08
CA VAL A 151 1.65 -2.94 19.25
C VAL A 151 2.78 -2.36 20.08
N SER A 152 2.66 -2.45 21.40
CA SER A 152 3.66 -1.95 22.33
C SER A 152 4.07 -3.03 23.31
N THR A 153 5.34 -3.02 23.71
CA THR A 153 5.85 -3.95 24.72
C THR A 153 6.76 -3.25 25.71
N SER A 154 6.73 -3.72 26.95
CA SER A 154 7.73 -3.47 27.99
C SER A 154 8.36 -4.78 28.49
N ASP A 155 8.12 -5.89 27.80
CA ASP A 155 8.69 -7.20 28.11
C ASP A 155 10.03 -7.36 27.39
N PRO A 156 11.16 -7.51 28.11
CA PRO A 156 12.48 -7.68 27.47
C PRO A 156 12.62 -8.98 26.68
N ARG A 157 11.69 -9.94 26.83
CA ARG A 157 11.66 -11.20 26.06
C ARG A 157 10.76 -11.10 24.81
N ALA A 158 10.17 -9.94 24.58
CA ALA A 158 9.27 -9.76 23.46
C ALA A 158 10.03 -9.89 22.14
N GLU A 159 9.47 -10.66 21.24
CA GLU A 159 9.95 -10.82 19.87
C GLU A 159 8.77 -11.14 18.96
N PHE A 160 8.97 -10.96 17.67
CA PHE A 160 8.01 -11.42 16.67
C PHE A 160 8.72 -11.86 15.39
N SER A 161 8.03 -12.70 14.61
CA SER A 161 8.49 -13.10 13.29
C SER A 161 7.38 -12.91 12.26
N ILE A 162 7.77 -12.55 11.03
CA ILE A 162 6.92 -12.47 9.85
C ILE A 162 7.54 -13.34 8.76
N LEU A 163 6.77 -14.30 8.22
CA LEU A 163 7.18 -15.19 7.15
C LEU A 163 6.47 -14.77 5.87
N LEU A 164 7.17 -14.09 4.97
CA LEU A 164 6.58 -13.44 3.79
C LEU A 164 6.07 -14.44 2.76
N ASN A 165 6.72 -15.61 2.65
CA ASN A 165 6.41 -16.65 1.67
C ASN A 165 5.75 -17.90 2.29
N ARG A 166 5.08 -17.77 3.44
CA ARG A 166 4.57 -18.91 4.24
C ARG A 166 3.87 -20.01 3.45
N TYR A 167 3.06 -19.64 2.46
CA TYR A 167 2.22 -20.58 1.71
C TYR A 167 2.67 -20.79 0.25
N ASN A 168 3.83 -20.26 -0.11
CA ASN A 168 4.34 -20.33 -1.46
C ASN A 168 5.60 -21.21 -1.52
N PRO A 169 5.56 -22.34 -2.23
CA PRO A 169 6.75 -23.20 -2.38
C PRO A 169 7.88 -22.55 -3.17
N GLN A 170 7.57 -21.54 -3.99
CA GLN A 170 8.58 -20.70 -4.66
C GLN A 170 8.49 -19.30 -4.06
N PRO A 171 9.57 -18.78 -3.43
CA PRO A 171 9.59 -17.46 -2.87
C PRO A 171 9.20 -16.40 -3.91
N ILE A 172 8.18 -15.58 -3.61
CA ILE A 172 7.80 -14.42 -4.40
C ILE A 172 8.50 -13.17 -3.86
N TRP A 173 8.69 -13.15 -2.53
CA TRP A 173 9.25 -12.03 -1.79
C TRP A 173 10.69 -12.32 -1.42
N SER A 174 11.57 -11.38 -1.79
CA SER A 174 13.00 -11.42 -1.49
C SER A 174 13.43 -9.97 -1.27
N GLU A 175 13.36 -9.53 0.00
CA GLU A 175 13.50 -8.13 0.35
C GLU A 175 14.96 -7.75 0.52
N THR A 176 15.36 -6.63 -0.07
CA THR A 176 16.74 -6.10 0.02
C THR A 176 16.87 -4.99 1.04
N ARG A 177 15.76 -4.37 1.44
CA ARG A 177 15.72 -3.32 2.46
C ARG A 177 14.54 -3.49 3.40
N ILE A 178 14.80 -3.22 4.69
CA ILE A 178 13.79 -3.23 5.74
C ILE A 178 13.89 -1.93 6.52
N ARG A 179 12.72 -1.36 6.79
CA ARG A 179 12.54 -0.22 7.67
C ARG A 179 11.42 -0.51 8.66
N LEU A 180 11.71 -0.36 9.94
CA LEU A 180 10.77 -0.53 11.01
C LEU A 180 10.31 0.83 11.52
N PHE A 181 9.02 1.12 11.43
CA PHE A 181 8.40 2.31 12.00
C PHE A 181 7.99 2.02 13.44
N GLY A 182 8.47 2.83 14.33
CA GLY A 182 8.23 2.68 15.75
C GLY A 182 9.07 3.63 16.57
N TYR A 183 8.78 3.72 17.84
CA TYR A 183 9.46 4.60 18.76
C TYR A 183 9.57 3.99 20.15
N SER A 184 10.62 4.35 20.87
CA SER A 184 10.75 4.15 22.30
C SER A 184 10.33 5.41 23.02
N ASP A 185 9.59 5.28 24.12
CA ASP A 185 9.08 6.43 24.88
C ASP A 185 10.25 7.30 25.40
N ASN A 186 11.39 6.71 25.74
CA ASN A 186 12.58 7.40 26.29
C ASN A 186 13.86 7.19 25.44
N GLY A 187 13.77 6.58 24.26
CA GLY A 187 14.94 6.24 23.45
C GLY A 187 15.79 5.09 24.01
N ASP A 188 15.23 4.30 24.91
CA ASP A 188 15.88 3.28 25.72
C ASP A 188 15.74 1.85 25.16
N VAL A 189 15.09 1.70 24.01
CA VAL A 189 14.88 0.39 23.38
C VAL A 189 15.21 0.45 21.89
N ILE A 190 16.05 -0.46 21.42
CA ILE A 190 16.43 -0.60 20.01
C ILE A 190 15.91 -1.93 19.47
N PRO A 191 15.18 -1.96 18.33
CA PRO A 191 14.85 -3.20 17.66
C PRO A 191 16.10 -3.84 17.05
N VAL A 192 16.19 -5.16 17.12
CA VAL A 192 17.30 -5.97 16.59
C VAL A 192 16.72 -6.96 15.59
N LEU A 193 17.18 -6.88 14.34
CA LEU A 193 16.83 -7.83 13.28
C LEU A 193 17.78 -9.04 13.35
N HIS A 194 17.22 -10.24 13.31
CA HIS A 194 17.98 -11.47 13.22
C HIS A 194 17.97 -12.00 11.79
N VAL A 195 19.17 -12.18 11.23
CA VAL A 195 19.37 -12.78 9.89
C VAL A 195 20.44 -13.87 10.04
N ASP A 196 20.07 -15.12 9.78
CA ASP A 196 20.92 -16.29 10.04
C ASP A 196 21.41 -16.31 11.50
N SER A 197 22.72 -16.23 11.71
CA SER A 197 23.35 -16.11 13.04
C SER A 197 23.67 -14.67 13.46
N LEU A 198 23.31 -13.67 12.65
CA LEU A 198 23.63 -12.27 12.90
C LEU A 198 22.51 -11.57 13.67
N GLU A 199 22.91 -10.79 14.67
CA GLU A 199 22.07 -9.81 15.34
C GLU A 199 22.40 -8.42 14.81
N ILE A 200 21.47 -7.79 14.13
CA ILE A 200 21.65 -6.49 13.47
C ILE A 200 20.82 -5.45 14.22
N PRO A 201 21.44 -4.60 15.06
CA PRO A 201 20.73 -3.53 15.74
C PRO A 201 20.22 -2.50 14.73
N GLY A 202 18.98 -2.05 14.92
CA GLY A 202 18.38 -1.01 14.10
C GLY A 202 19.07 0.32 14.29
N LYS A 203 19.44 0.97 13.18
CA LYS A 203 19.94 2.34 13.18
C LYS A 203 18.77 3.31 13.10
N LEU A 204 18.63 4.17 14.12
CA LEU A 204 17.57 5.17 14.15
C LEU A 204 17.82 6.24 13.07
N ASP A 205 16.81 6.46 12.24
CA ASP A 205 16.68 7.61 11.36
C ASP A 205 15.74 8.61 12.06
N SER A 206 16.31 9.63 12.68
CA SER A 206 15.58 10.61 13.48
C SER A 206 14.63 11.48 12.64
N ALA A 207 14.95 11.71 11.37
CA ALA A 207 14.13 12.50 10.46
C ALA A 207 12.78 11.79 10.17
N THR A 208 12.81 10.49 10.06
CA THR A 208 11.64 9.66 9.74
C THR A 208 11.04 8.94 10.94
N GLN A 209 11.73 8.96 12.09
CA GLN A 209 11.36 8.21 13.30
C GLN A 209 11.18 6.71 13.00
N SER A 210 12.18 6.12 12.35
CA SER A 210 12.17 4.72 11.97
C SER A 210 13.57 4.11 12.10
N PHE A 211 13.65 2.78 12.09
CA PHE A 211 14.90 2.06 12.19
C PHE A 211 15.21 1.37 10.86
N THR A 212 16.47 1.47 10.43
CA THR A 212 16.99 0.79 9.24
C THR A 212 17.96 -0.30 9.64
N PHE A 213 18.06 -1.34 8.83
CA PHE A 213 18.93 -2.49 9.09
C PHE A 213 19.77 -2.76 7.84
N PRO A 214 21.11 -2.81 7.95
CA PRO A 214 21.99 -3.25 6.86
C PRO A 214 21.90 -4.78 6.74
N ILE A 215 21.02 -5.29 5.88
CA ILE A 215 20.89 -6.72 5.68
C ILE A 215 21.98 -7.26 4.73
N PRO A 216 22.60 -8.43 5.06
CA PRO A 216 23.74 -8.95 4.32
C PRO A 216 23.36 -9.55 2.94
N HIS A 217 22.15 -10.03 2.80
CA HIS A 217 21.58 -10.63 1.58
C HIS A 217 20.06 -10.47 1.59
N PRO A 218 19.37 -10.65 0.46
CA PRO A 218 17.91 -10.61 0.42
C PRO A 218 17.29 -11.64 1.35
N ILE A 219 16.21 -11.25 2.04
CA ILE A 219 15.51 -12.10 3.02
C ILE A 219 14.01 -12.20 2.69
N ASP A 220 13.40 -13.29 3.11
CA ASP A 220 11.97 -13.58 2.97
C ASP A 220 11.26 -13.74 4.33
N SER A 221 11.99 -13.55 5.40
CA SER A 221 11.49 -13.59 6.77
C SER A 221 12.09 -12.45 7.60
N ILE A 222 11.33 -11.97 8.57
CA ILE A 222 11.70 -10.86 9.45
C ILE A 222 11.54 -11.35 10.87
N HIS A 223 12.64 -11.45 11.60
CA HIS A 223 12.61 -11.78 13.01
C HIS A 223 13.20 -10.62 13.82
N ILE A 224 12.40 -10.01 14.70
CA ILE A 224 12.76 -8.85 15.50
C ILE A 224 12.66 -9.18 16.98
N SER A 225 13.74 -8.89 17.70
CA SER A 225 13.79 -8.77 19.17
C SER A 225 14.12 -7.34 19.58
N PHE A 226 14.27 -7.09 20.88
CA PHE A 226 14.50 -5.73 21.40
C PHE A 226 15.67 -5.73 22.39
N ARG A 227 16.60 -4.79 22.20
CA ARG A 227 17.71 -4.53 23.13
C ARG A 227 17.34 -3.34 24.00
N TRP A 228 17.37 -3.55 25.30
CA TRP A 228 17.13 -2.54 26.33
C TRP A 228 18.47 -1.88 26.70
N LEU A 229 18.54 -0.54 26.64
CA LEU A 229 19.77 0.20 26.82
C LEU A 229 19.91 0.64 28.27
N ASP A 230 21.14 0.65 28.76
CA ASP A 230 21.45 1.32 30.03
C ASP A 230 21.50 2.84 29.89
N SER A 231 21.60 3.56 31.01
CA SER A 231 21.57 5.02 31.04
C SER A 231 22.75 5.69 30.30
N LEU A 232 23.90 5.02 30.22
CA LEU A 232 25.08 5.53 29.52
C LEU A 232 24.88 5.41 27.99
N GLN A 233 24.42 4.24 27.54
CA GLN A 233 24.11 3.99 26.14
C GLN A 233 22.99 4.93 25.65
N GLN A 234 21.97 5.19 26.47
CA GLN A 234 20.91 6.15 26.21
C GLN A 234 21.46 7.58 26.02
N ALA A 235 22.37 8.02 26.91
CA ALA A 235 22.96 9.36 26.83
C ALA A 235 23.83 9.55 25.57
N GLU A 236 24.57 8.52 25.15
CA GLU A 236 25.36 8.55 23.92
C GLU A 236 24.47 8.65 22.66
N ILE A 237 23.41 7.86 22.61
CA ILE A 237 22.43 7.90 21.52
C ILE A 237 21.72 9.24 21.47
N ALA A 238 21.32 9.80 22.62
CA ALA A 238 20.67 11.11 22.70
C ALA A 238 21.58 12.23 22.15
N ARG A 239 22.89 12.19 22.43
CA ARG A 239 23.88 13.12 21.85
C ARG A 239 23.96 12.98 20.33
N PHE A 240 24.07 11.75 19.84
CA PHE A 240 24.14 11.48 18.40
C PHE A 240 22.89 11.97 17.66
N ILE A 241 21.70 11.74 18.22
CA ILE A 241 20.42 12.23 17.64
C ILE A 241 20.41 13.76 17.59
N THR A 242 20.83 14.42 18.68
CA THR A 242 20.88 15.89 18.76
C THR A 242 21.80 16.48 17.70
N ASP A 243 22.98 15.89 17.51
CA ASP A 243 23.96 16.33 16.52
C ASP A 243 23.46 16.09 15.08
N SER A 244 22.80 14.94 14.83
CA SER A 244 22.19 14.64 13.54
C SER A 244 21.07 15.63 13.18
N LEU A 245 20.17 15.92 14.11
CA LEU A 245 19.08 16.90 13.91
C LEU A 245 19.62 18.31 13.65
N ARG A 246 20.73 18.67 14.30
CA ARG A 246 21.41 19.95 14.08
C ARG A 246 21.99 20.05 12.67
N GLN A 247 22.62 18.98 12.18
CA GLN A 247 23.17 18.92 10.81
C GLN A 247 22.05 18.96 9.77
N ASP A 248 20.97 18.22 9.96
CA ASP A 248 19.79 18.25 9.07
C ASP A 248 19.13 19.64 9.03
N SER A 249 19.05 20.32 10.18
CA SER A 249 18.51 21.68 10.26
C SER A 249 19.37 22.67 9.47
N ILE A 250 20.71 22.57 9.58
CA ILE A 250 21.65 23.38 8.82
C ILE A 250 21.54 23.10 7.31
N ALA A 251 21.44 21.82 6.92
CA ALA A 251 21.29 21.43 5.52
C ALA A 251 19.97 21.96 4.91
N ARG A 252 18.87 21.87 5.66
CA ARG A 252 17.57 22.43 5.22
C ARG A 252 17.59 23.95 5.10
N ALA A 253 18.23 24.65 6.05
CA ALA A 253 18.39 26.09 6.00
C ALA A 253 19.22 26.52 4.78
N ALA A 254 20.29 25.79 4.46
CA ALA A 254 21.12 26.02 3.27
C ALA A 254 20.32 25.78 1.97
N ALA A 255 19.56 24.68 1.90
CA ALA A 255 18.71 24.38 0.74
C ALA A 255 17.60 25.43 0.55
N LEU A 256 17.00 25.93 1.64
CA LEU A 256 16.00 27.00 1.58
C LEU A 256 16.63 28.30 1.12
N ALA A 257 17.83 28.65 1.60
CA ALA A 257 18.56 29.84 1.17
C ALA A 257 18.90 29.77 -0.34
N ASP A 258 19.32 28.60 -0.84
CA ASP A 258 19.59 28.39 -2.28
C ASP A 258 18.32 28.49 -3.12
N SER A 259 17.19 27.94 -2.64
CA SER A 259 15.88 28.07 -3.28
C SER A 259 15.41 29.54 -3.34
N LEU A 260 15.54 30.28 -2.24
CA LEU A 260 15.18 31.70 -2.19
C LEU A 260 16.09 32.57 -3.08
N ALA A 261 17.39 32.23 -3.19
CA ALA A 261 18.31 32.90 -4.11
C ALA A 261 17.92 32.66 -5.57
N LYS A 262 17.52 31.43 -5.92
CA LYS A 262 17.01 31.08 -7.27
C LYS A 262 15.69 31.79 -7.59
N ASP A 263 14.75 31.85 -6.63
CA ASP A 263 13.49 32.58 -6.77
C ASP A 263 13.69 34.11 -6.91
N SER A 264 14.67 34.68 -6.21
CA SER A 264 14.98 36.10 -6.32
C SER A 264 15.56 36.48 -7.68
N LEU A 265 16.28 35.56 -8.33
CA LEU A 265 16.75 35.70 -9.70
C LEU A 265 15.62 35.57 -10.74
N ALA A 266 14.65 34.69 -10.47
CA ALA A 266 13.49 34.49 -11.34
C ALA A 266 12.45 35.64 -11.26
N ARG A 267 12.34 36.34 -10.11
CA ARG A 267 11.39 37.45 -9.89
C ARG A 267 11.84 38.81 -10.46
N LYS A 268 13.02 38.91 -11.03
CA LYS A 268 13.41 40.13 -11.78
C LYS A 268 12.68 40.31 -13.09
N ASP A 269 11.82 39.35 -13.49
CA ASP A 269 11.19 39.36 -14.82
C ASP A 269 9.65 39.30 -14.86
N SER A 270 8.91 39.44 -13.73
CA SER A 270 7.46 39.54 -13.82
C SER A 270 6.77 40.22 -12.63
N SER A 271 6.26 41.41 -12.89
CA SER A 271 5.35 42.15 -12.00
C SER A 271 3.90 41.68 -12.17
N LYS A 272 3.27 41.07 -11.11
CA LYS A 272 1.82 41.11 -10.84
C LYS A 272 1.47 40.65 -9.43
N LYS A 273 0.52 41.38 -8.79
CA LYS A 273 0.08 41.27 -7.39
C LYS A 273 -0.80 40.05 -7.05
N PRO A 274 -0.81 39.57 -5.79
CA PRO A 274 -1.71 38.50 -5.33
C PRO A 274 -2.97 38.99 -4.60
N ALA A 275 -4.03 38.18 -4.61
CA ALA A 275 -5.29 38.37 -3.90
C ALA A 275 -5.37 37.52 -2.62
N ALA A 276 -6.18 38.00 -1.65
CA ALA A 276 -6.24 37.57 -0.26
C ALA A 276 -7.14 36.34 -0.01
N ILE A 277 -6.85 35.65 1.09
CA ILE A 277 -7.56 34.47 1.64
C ILE A 277 -8.39 34.92 2.85
N PRO A 278 -9.63 34.44 3.08
CA PRO A 278 -10.35 34.61 4.34
C PRO A 278 -10.33 33.35 5.25
N ASP A 279 -10.27 33.62 6.56
CA ASP A 279 -10.29 32.68 7.69
C ASP A 279 -11.68 32.21 8.11
N ASN A 280 -11.67 31.09 8.88
CA ASN A 280 -12.67 30.57 9.81
C ASN A 280 -13.87 29.76 9.31
N VAL A 281 -13.99 28.54 9.87
CA VAL A 281 -15.05 28.15 10.81
C VAL A 281 -14.76 26.77 11.43
N ALA A 282 -14.76 26.73 12.76
CA ALA A 282 -14.76 25.52 13.60
C ALA A 282 -16.20 25.12 13.95
N LEU A 283 -16.51 23.82 14.01
CA LEU A 283 -17.73 23.30 14.64
C LEU A 283 -17.44 22.02 15.45
N PRO A 284 -18.22 21.76 16.52
CA PRO A 284 -17.87 20.85 17.60
C PRO A 284 -18.30 19.38 17.38
N LEU A 285 -17.52 18.49 17.99
CA LEU A 285 -17.85 17.07 18.15
C LEU A 285 -18.76 16.86 19.36
N ASP A 286 -19.85 16.15 19.18
CA ASP A 286 -20.39 15.35 20.29
C ASP A 286 -21.15 14.10 19.83
N SER A 287 -20.80 13.01 20.50
CA SER A 287 -21.52 11.79 20.88
C SER A 287 -22.19 10.92 19.82
N MET A 288 -21.74 9.69 19.74
CA MET A 288 -22.47 8.42 19.92
C MET A 288 -21.73 7.24 19.29
N TYR A 289 -20.97 6.53 20.10
CA TYR A 289 -20.51 5.18 19.74
C TYR A 289 -21.14 4.17 20.69
N GLN A 290 -22.00 3.32 20.16
CA GLN A 290 -22.36 2.06 20.79
C GLN A 290 -21.56 0.92 20.19
N ASP A 291 -21.00 0.16 21.07
CA ASP A 291 -20.18 -1.01 20.95
C ASP A 291 -20.82 -2.08 20.03
N SER A 292 -20.16 -2.43 18.94
CA SER A 292 -20.44 -3.64 18.19
C SER A 292 -19.32 -4.64 18.47
N SER A 293 -19.48 -5.35 19.58
CA SER A 293 -18.65 -6.45 20.01
C SER A 293 -18.56 -7.56 18.96
N VAL A 294 -17.34 -8.01 18.78
CA VAL A 294 -16.88 -9.36 18.43
C VAL A 294 -17.76 -10.12 17.43
N ILE A 295 -17.46 -9.97 16.15
CA ILE A 295 -17.84 -10.96 15.15
C ILE A 295 -16.62 -11.89 14.99
N ASP A 296 -16.83 -13.13 15.43
CA ASP A 296 -15.90 -14.25 15.23
C ASP A 296 -15.72 -14.49 13.73
N THR A 297 -14.56 -14.06 13.19
CA THR A 297 -14.21 -14.19 11.78
C THR A 297 -13.24 -15.34 11.60
N ALA A 298 -13.65 -16.56 11.98
CA ALA A 298 -12.93 -17.73 11.52
C ALA A 298 -13.15 -17.84 10.00
N LEU A 299 -12.12 -17.55 9.23
CA LEU A 299 -11.93 -18.12 7.91
C LEU A 299 -11.86 -19.64 8.10
N ASP A 300 -12.29 -20.46 7.13
CA ASP A 300 -11.97 -21.89 7.11
C ASP A 300 -10.44 -22.02 7.01
N GLU A 301 -9.78 -21.96 8.16
CA GLU A 301 -8.32 -22.01 8.29
C GLU A 301 -7.85 -23.47 8.30
N PRO A 302 -6.71 -23.77 7.67
CA PRO A 302 -5.93 -24.91 8.12
C PRO A 302 -5.55 -24.69 9.59
N PRO A 303 -5.41 -25.77 10.40
CA PRO A 303 -5.28 -25.66 11.85
C PRO A 303 -4.16 -24.70 12.23
N PRO A 304 -4.40 -23.83 13.23
CA PRO A 304 -3.40 -22.90 13.71
C PRO A 304 -2.18 -23.66 14.23
N PHE A 305 -0.99 -23.18 13.87
CA PHE A 305 0.23 -23.56 14.56
C PHE A 305 0.10 -23.03 15.99
N GLU A 306 -0.21 -23.91 16.95
CA GLU A 306 -0.16 -23.57 18.35
C GLU A 306 1.33 -23.52 18.79
N PRO A 307 1.84 -22.34 19.19
CA PRO A 307 3.11 -22.29 19.90
C PRO A 307 2.90 -22.94 21.27
N GLU A 308 3.83 -23.80 21.69
CA GLU A 308 3.82 -24.36 23.04
C GLU A 308 3.64 -23.25 24.09
N PRO A 309 2.74 -23.42 25.05
CA PRO A 309 2.52 -22.39 26.06
C PRO A 309 3.75 -22.29 26.95
N LEU A 310 4.46 -21.18 26.87
CA LEU A 310 5.46 -20.82 27.86
C LEU A 310 4.78 -20.68 29.21
N ALA A 311 5.36 -21.33 30.26
CA ALA A 311 4.85 -21.27 31.62
C ALA A 311 4.50 -19.82 32.03
N PRO A 312 3.35 -19.58 32.65
CA PRO A 312 2.96 -18.25 33.09
C PRO A 312 3.98 -17.76 34.13
N LEU A 313 4.72 -16.72 33.80
CA LEU A 313 5.35 -15.91 34.83
C LEU A 313 4.25 -15.04 35.41
N ASP A 314 4.10 -15.09 36.72
CA ASP A 314 3.19 -14.25 37.49
C ASP A 314 3.59 -12.79 37.32
N VAL A 315 3.09 -12.18 36.27
CA VAL A 315 3.16 -10.73 36.02
C VAL A 315 1.79 -10.20 36.35
N SER A 316 1.56 -10.03 37.66
CA SER A 316 0.42 -9.23 38.13
C SER A 316 0.33 -7.94 37.30
N SER A 317 -0.88 -7.64 36.83
CA SER A 317 -1.33 -6.52 36.01
C SER A 317 -0.83 -5.14 36.52
N ASN A 318 0.43 -4.80 36.22
CA ASN A 318 1.07 -3.54 36.64
C ASN A 318 1.71 -2.83 35.44
N ASP A 319 1.11 -2.97 34.24
CA ASP A 319 1.61 -2.36 33.00
C ASP A 319 1.43 -0.84 32.91
N SER A 320 0.83 -0.22 33.90
CA SER A 320 0.60 1.23 33.95
C SER A 320 1.55 2.00 34.84
N LYS A 321 2.68 1.41 35.28
CA LYS A 321 3.68 2.18 36.05
C LYS A 321 4.39 3.17 35.14
N PRO A 322 4.29 4.49 35.40
CA PRO A 322 5.10 5.48 34.72
C PRO A 322 6.59 5.17 34.92
N GLY A 323 7.37 5.12 33.83
CA GLY A 323 8.82 5.01 33.88
C GLY A 323 9.41 3.66 33.47
N ARG A 324 8.62 2.65 33.07
CA ARG A 324 9.20 1.46 32.42
C ARG A 324 9.50 1.76 30.96
N PRO A 325 10.69 1.38 30.48
CA PRO A 325 11.00 1.42 29.05
C PRO A 325 9.93 0.73 28.23
N ARG A 326 9.54 1.33 27.10
CA ARG A 326 8.49 0.79 26.22
C ARG A 326 8.83 1.06 24.77
N PHE A 327 8.65 0.05 23.94
CA PHE A 327 8.74 0.20 22.49
C PHE A 327 7.35 0.08 21.86
N THR A 328 7.03 0.97 20.92
CA THR A 328 5.80 0.92 20.13
C THR A 328 6.14 0.75 18.66
N LEU A 329 5.61 -0.30 18.03
CA LEU A 329 5.72 -0.60 16.60
C LEU A 329 4.45 -0.16 15.89
N THR A 330 4.57 0.61 14.80
CA THR A 330 3.44 1.05 13.95
C THR A 330 3.42 0.39 12.58
N GLY A 331 4.56 -0.14 12.11
CA GLY A 331 4.64 -0.85 10.83
C GLY A 331 6.05 -1.27 10.46
N ILE A 332 6.15 -2.14 9.49
CA ILE A 332 7.40 -2.53 8.87
C ILE A 332 7.23 -2.36 7.36
N TYR A 333 8.14 -1.63 6.74
CA TYR A 333 8.19 -1.44 5.30
C TYR A 333 9.35 -2.24 4.73
N THR A 334 9.05 -3.06 3.74
CA THR A 334 10.01 -3.90 3.05
C THR A 334 10.00 -3.58 1.57
N GLU A 335 11.15 -3.64 0.92
CA GLU A 335 11.26 -3.42 -0.51
C GLU A 335 12.40 -4.21 -1.13
N SER A 336 12.23 -4.52 -2.42
CA SER A 336 13.27 -5.07 -3.28
C SER A 336 13.79 -3.97 -4.23
N ASP A 337 15.03 -4.10 -4.69
CA ASP A 337 15.60 -3.22 -5.72
C ASP A 337 15.12 -3.58 -7.13
N ALA A 338 14.46 -4.73 -7.29
CA ALA A 338 13.98 -5.20 -8.57
C ALA A 338 12.89 -4.29 -9.17
N PRO A 339 12.85 -4.15 -10.50
CA PRO A 339 11.68 -3.60 -11.16
C PRO A 339 10.45 -4.44 -10.88
N GLY A 340 9.28 -3.81 -10.72
CA GLY A 340 8.06 -4.59 -10.47
C GLY A 340 6.94 -3.82 -9.80
N ILE A 341 5.93 -4.57 -9.39
CA ILE A 341 4.76 -4.06 -8.66
C ILE A 341 4.99 -4.22 -7.16
N MET A 342 4.72 -3.17 -6.42
CA MET A 342 4.53 -3.21 -4.96
C MET A 342 3.06 -2.94 -4.66
N TYR A 343 2.35 -3.95 -4.19
CA TYR A 343 0.92 -3.84 -3.87
C TYR A 343 0.72 -3.98 -2.37
N VAL A 344 0.40 -2.87 -1.72
CA VAL A 344 0.22 -2.74 -0.26
C VAL A 344 -1.26 -2.69 0.08
N ASN A 345 -1.70 -3.58 0.95
CA ASN A 345 -3.03 -3.53 1.55
C ASN A 345 -2.97 -2.94 2.96
N VAL A 346 -3.87 -2.02 3.23
CA VAL A 346 -4.06 -1.37 4.53
C VAL A 346 -5.51 -1.54 4.93
N GLY A 347 -5.77 -2.27 5.99
CA GLY A 347 -7.14 -2.53 6.43
C GLY A 347 -7.21 -2.84 7.92
N ILE A 348 -8.27 -2.34 8.58
CA ILE A 348 -8.58 -2.61 9.98
C ILE A 348 -10.06 -3.00 10.09
N ASN A 349 -10.31 -4.11 10.79
CA ASN A 349 -11.67 -4.57 11.05
C ASN A 349 -12.50 -3.46 11.70
N GLY A 350 -13.65 -3.15 11.10
CA GLY A 350 -14.54 -2.10 11.60
C GLY A 350 -14.18 -0.68 11.17
N ALA A 351 -13.08 -0.47 10.45
CA ALA A 351 -12.63 0.88 10.07
C ALA A 351 -13.65 1.61 9.20
N LYS A 352 -13.80 2.89 9.50
CA LYS A 352 -14.51 3.93 8.76
C LYS A 352 -13.50 4.93 8.20
N VAL A 353 -13.89 5.73 7.22
CA VAL A 353 -13.00 6.75 6.63
C VAL A 353 -12.38 7.68 7.69
N PRO A 354 -13.12 8.22 8.67
CA PRO A 354 -12.55 9.11 9.70
C PRO A 354 -11.50 8.47 10.61
N ASN A 355 -11.44 7.13 10.69
CA ASN A 355 -10.43 6.46 11.49
C ASN A 355 -8.99 6.68 10.99
N TYR A 356 -8.83 7.17 9.75
CA TYR A 356 -7.53 7.52 9.17
C TYR A 356 -7.22 9.02 9.23
N PHE A 357 -7.95 9.80 10.03
CA PHE A 357 -7.68 11.22 10.23
C PHE A 357 -6.46 11.46 11.14
N GLU A 358 -5.98 12.70 11.16
CA GLU A 358 -4.77 13.08 11.90
C GLU A 358 -4.91 12.81 13.41
N ALA A 359 -6.09 13.01 13.98
CA ALA A 359 -6.35 12.76 15.41
C ALA A 359 -6.09 11.29 15.82
N THR A 360 -6.27 10.34 14.93
CA THR A 360 -6.08 8.90 15.18
C THR A 360 -4.81 8.35 14.56
N CYS A 361 -4.44 8.81 13.36
CA CYS A 361 -3.27 8.36 12.60
C CYS A 361 -2.32 9.53 12.29
N PRO A 362 -1.69 10.18 13.29
CA PRO A 362 -0.82 11.35 13.08
C PRO A 362 0.46 11.02 12.31
N LEU A 363 0.87 9.74 12.25
CA LEU A 363 2.09 9.31 11.54
C LEU A 363 1.82 8.85 10.10
N LEU A 364 0.56 8.93 9.63
CA LEU A 364 0.16 8.41 8.31
C LEU A 364 1.02 8.99 7.18
N GLU A 365 1.16 10.30 7.09
CA GLU A 365 1.92 10.95 6.01
C GLU A 365 3.41 10.61 6.07
N LYS A 366 3.97 10.49 7.27
CA LYS A 366 5.39 10.11 7.45
C LYS A 366 5.67 8.71 6.89
N GLU A 367 4.81 7.74 7.20
CA GLU A 367 4.96 6.38 6.72
C GLU A 367 4.61 6.26 5.24
N LEU A 368 3.55 6.94 4.79
CA LEU A 368 3.14 6.97 3.39
C LEU A 368 4.23 7.55 2.47
N ALA A 369 5.07 8.46 2.97
CA ALA A 369 6.19 9.05 2.23
C ALA A 369 7.22 8.03 1.74
N PHE A 370 7.28 6.83 2.33
CA PHE A 370 8.13 5.73 1.85
C PHE A 370 7.46 4.95 0.74
N LEU A 371 6.16 4.73 0.83
CA LEU A 371 5.42 4.05 -0.22
C LEU A 371 5.28 4.94 -1.46
N LYS A 372 4.89 6.21 -1.32
CA LYS A 372 4.62 7.15 -2.42
C LYS A 372 3.78 6.50 -3.52
N PRO A 373 2.54 6.10 -3.24
CA PRO A 373 1.75 5.33 -4.19
C PRO A 373 1.51 6.07 -5.50
N ASP A 374 1.50 5.30 -6.59
CA ASP A 374 1.13 5.75 -7.94
C ASP A 374 -0.37 5.57 -8.18
N LEU A 375 -0.94 4.58 -7.50
CA LEU A 375 -2.38 4.30 -7.49
C LEU A 375 -2.85 4.07 -6.07
N VAL A 376 -3.97 4.70 -5.70
CA VAL A 376 -4.68 4.46 -4.44
C VAL A 376 -6.05 3.87 -4.74
N ILE A 377 -6.34 2.70 -4.17
CA ILE A 377 -7.63 2.03 -4.26
C ILE A 377 -8.34 2.18 -2.92
N PHE A 378 -9.51 2.77 -2.92
CA PHE A 378 -10.34 2.93 -1.73
C PHE A 378 -11.46 1.89 -1.73
N ALA A 379 -11.37 0.92 -0.80
CA ALA A 379 -12.37 -0.10 -0.51
C ALA A 379 -12.93 0.06 0.93
N ILE A 380 -13.00 1.29 1.41
CA ILE A 380 -13.49 1.65 2.75
C ILE A 380 -14.83 2.38 2.62
N GLY A 381 -15.78 2.12 3.50
CA GLY A 381 -17.09 2.81 3.47
C GLY A 381 -18.27 1.91 3.86
N ILE A 382 -18.10 0.59 3.87
CA ILE A 382 -19.21 -0.32 4.28
C ILE A 382 -19.61 -0.08 5.74
N ASN A 383 -18.64 0.17 6.63
CA ASN A 383 -18.90 0.46 8.04
C ASN A 383 -19.46 1.87 8.25
N ASP A 384 -19.11 2.82 7.36
CA ASP A 384 -19.70 4.16 7.35
C ASP A 384 -21.18 4.10 6.98
N ALA A 385 -21.52 3.29 5.97
CA ALA A 385 -22.88 3.12 5.49
C ALA A 385 -23.74 2.22 6.40
N ASN A 386 -23.13 1.39 7.27
CA ASN A 386 -23.85 0.45 8.14
C ASN A 386 -24.44 1.13 9.39
N VAL A 387 -25.26 2.13 9.17
CA VAL A 387 -25.95 2.95 10.18
C VAL A 387 -27.43 3.17 9.80
N ASP A 388 -28.28 3.53 10.74
CA ASP A 388 -29.71 3.77 10.46
C ASP A 388 -29.93 4.98 9.54
N ARG A 389 -29.20 6.06 9.77
CA ARG A 389 -29.24 7.27 8.96
C ARG A 389 -27.84 7.54 8.41
N PHE A 390 -27.66 7.26 7.15
CA PHE A 390 -26.39 7.50 6.47
C PHE A 390 -26.32 8.93 5.97
N ASP A 391 -25.33 9.67 6.48
CA ASP A 391 -25.00 11.00 6.00
C ASP A 391 -24.04 10.90 4.80
N ASP A 392 -24.58 10.91 3.61
CA ASP A 392 -23.85 10.79 2.37
C ASP A 392 -22.97 12.03 2.07
N LYS A 393 -23.37 13.22 2.55
CA LYS A 393 -22.57 14.44 2.41
C LYS A 393 -21.37 14.41 3.35
N GLY A 394 -21.59 14.09 4.63
CA GLY A 394 -20.50 13.91 5.59
C GLY A 394 -19.54 12.79 5.17
N PHE A 395 -20.04 11.70 4.61
CA PHE A 395 -19.23 10.63 4.06
C PHE A 395 -18.29 11.13 2.96
N ARG A 396 -18.78 11.92 2.01
CA ARG A 396 -17.92 12.51 0.97
C ARG A 396 -16.91 13.51 1.54
N ALA A 397 -17.31 14.33 2.52
CA ALA A 397 -16.40 15.26 3.20
C ALA A 397 -15.27 14.52 3.95
N ASN A 398 -15.58 13.36 4.55
CA ASN A 398 -14.56 12.50 5.16
C ASN A 398 -13.54 12.00 4.13
N TYR A 399 -14.00 11.61 2.95
CA TYR A 399 -13.10 11.25 1.85
C TYR A 399 -12.24 12.43 1.37
N ASP A 400 -12.79 13.63 1.31
CA ASP A 400 -12.04 14.85 0.98
C ASP A 400 -10.85 15.03 1.94
N THR A 401 -11.08 14.84 3.24
CA THR A 401 -10.04 14.92 4.27
C THR A 401 -8.96 13.86 4.06
N LEU A 402 -9.34 12.60 3.86
CA LEU A 402 -8.37 11.51 3.69
C LEU A 402 -7.57 11.65 2.39
N ILE A 403 -8.22 11.99 1.28
CA ILE A 403 -7.57 12.19 0.00
C ILE A 403 -6.58 13.37 0.07
N THR A 404 -6.97 14.46 0.73
CA THR A 404 -6.06 15.61 0.96
C THR A 404 -4.79 15.19 1.69
N ARG A 405 -4.88 14.36 2.72
CA ARG A 405 -3.72 13.80 3.42
C ARG A 405 -2.81 12.98 2.51
N ILE A 406 -3.40 12.13 1.69
CA ILE A 406 -2.65 11.28 0.74
C ILE A 406 -1.99 12.14 -0.34
N HIS A 407 -2.70 13.11 -0.90
CA HIS A 407 -2.17 13.98 -1.94
C HIS A 407 -1.06 14.93 -1.46
N LYS A 408 -0.95 15.24 -0.16
CA LYS A 408 0.23 15.92 0.39
C LYS A 408 1.53 15.17 0.12
N VAL A 409 1.48 13.83 0.06
CA VAL A 409 2.62 12.95 -0.14
C VAL A 409 2.74 12.48 -1.58
N SER A 410 1.62 12.19 -2.23
CA SER A 410 1.54 11.64 -3.58
C SER A 410 0.51 12.43 -4.41
N PRO A 411 0.84 13.65 -4.84
CA PRO A 411 -0.12 14.55 -5.50
C PRO A 411 -0.62 14.03 -6.85
N ASN A 412 0.14 13.17 -7.50
CA ASN A 412 -0.16 12.61 -8.83
C ASN A 412 -0.68 11.16 -8.75
N ALA A 413 -0.97 10.64 -7.55
CA ALA A 413 -1.52 9.30 -7.42
C ALA A 413 -2.90 9.22 -8.08
N ALA A 414 -3.07 8.26 -8.98
CA ALA A 414 -4.37 7.92 -9.53
C ALA A 414 -5.27 7.34 -8.41
N ILE A 415 -6.58 7.49 -8.53
CA ILE A 415 -7.53 7.00 -7.52
C ILE A 415 -8.55 6.07 -8.18
N ILE A 416 -8.78 4.91 -7.58
CA ILE A 416 -9.94 4.05 -7.86
C ILE A 416 -10.79 3.97 -6.60
N PHE A 417 -12.09 4.21 -6.75
CA PHE A 417 -13.07 3.86 -5.73
C PHE A 417 -13.66 2.50 -6.04
N GLU A 418 -13.49 1.56 -5.12
CA GLU A 418 -14.21 0.30 -5.10
C GLU A 418 -15.50 0.50 -4.31
N THR A 419 -16.67 0.36 -4.97
CA THR A 419 -17.94 0.54 -4.26
C THR A 419 -18.13 -0.55 -3.21
N ASN A 420 -18.88 -0.25 -2.13
CA ASN A 420 -19.20 -1.27 -1.13
C ASN A 420 -19.89 -2.48 -1.79
N ASN A 421 -19.70 -3.68 -1.23
CA ASN A 421 -20.59 -4.78 -1.57
C ASN A 421 -22.01 -4.55 -1.02
N ASP A 422 -22.98 -5.24 -1.56
CA ASP A 422 -24.29 -5.37 -0.90
C ASP A 422 -24.10 -5.97 0.50
N SER A 423 -24.96 -5.59 1.43
CA SER A 423 -24.91 -6.10 2.79
C SER A 423 -26.28 -6.16 3.44
N PHE A 424 -26.38 -7.02 4.44
CA PHE A 424 -27.56 -7.13 5.27
C PHE A 424 -27.23 -6.70 6.68
N ARG A 425 -28.20 -6.11 7.35
CA ARG A 425 -28.11 -5.72 8.74
C ARG A 425 -28.93 -6.65 9.62
N MET A 426 -28.38 -7.04 10.76
CA MET A 426 -29.12 -7.78 11.77
C MET A 426 -30.01 -6.82 12.56
N THR A 427 -31.30 -7.08 12.61
CA THR A 427 -32.25 -6.32 13.44
C THR A 427 -32.18 -6.78 14.90
N LYS A 428 -32.74 -5.96 15.81
CA LYS A 428 -32.90 -6.33 17.24
C LYS A 428 -33.64 -7.68 17.44
N ARG A 429 -34.47 -8.08 16.49
CA ARG A 429 -35.20 -9.38 16.48
C ARG A 429 -34.38 -10.52 15.85
N LYS A 430 -33.07 -10.36 15.67
CA LYS A 430 -32.15 -11.33 15.05
C LYS A 430 -32.52 -11.75 13.63
N LYS A 431 -33.19 -10.86 12.87
CA LYS A 431 -33.50 -11.06 11.45
C LYS A 431 -32.55 -10.21 10.59
N TYR A 432 -32.03 -10.82 9.52
CA TYR A 432 -31.26 -10.08 8.51
C TYR A 432 -32.20 -9.36 7.55
N VAL A 433 -31.99 -8.07 7.37
CA VAL A 433 -32.74 -7.24 6.42
C VAL A 433 -31.74 -6.56 5.47
N GLN A 434 -32.15 -6.36 4.23
CA GLN A 434 -31.37 -5.60 3.25
C GLN A 434 -31.03 -4.21 3.77
N HIS A 435 -29.84 -3.73 3.43
CA HIS A 435 -29.34 -2.44 3.87
C HIS A 435 -29.27 -1.44 2.70
N PRO A 436 -30.29 -0.59 2.50
CA PRO A 436 -30.40 0.27 1.31
C PRO A 436 -29.31 1.35 1.21
N ASN A 437 -28.61 1.65 2.32
CA ASN A 437 -27.53 2.63 2.32
C ASN A 437 -26.36 2.24 1.39
N GLY A 438 -26.25 0.96 1.00
CA GLY A 438 -25.28 0.51 0.01
C GLY A 438 -25.43 1.23 -1.34
N GLU A 439 -26.67 1.45 -1.80
CA GLU A 439 -26.94 2.20 -3.03
C GLU A 439 -26.62 3.70 -2.89
N VAL A 440 -26.90 4.26 -1.71
CA VAL A 440 -26.59 5.68 -1.43
C VAL A 440 -25.08 5.90 -1.39
N ALA A 441 -24.35 5.00 -0.74
CA ALA A 441 -22.89 5.01 -0.71
C ALA A 441 -22.31 4.83 -2.12
N ARG A 442 -22.86 3.90 -2.93
CA ARG A 442 -22.47 3.72 -4.34
C ARG A 442 -22.57 5.03 -5.12
N LYS A 443 -23.68 5.75 -5.03
CA LYS A 443 -23.86 7.07 -5.67
C LYS A 443 -22.80 8.08 -5.19
N SER A 444 -22.46 8.07 -3.90
CA SER A 444 -21.43 8.94 -3.33
C SER A 444 -20.04 8.65 -3.91
N PHE A 445 -19.69 7.39 -4.18
CA PHE A 445 -18.43 7.05 -4.85
C PHE A 445 -18.34 7.59 -6.27
N PHE A 446 -19.42 7.59 -7.03
CA PHE A 446 -19.46 8.20 -8.37
C PHE A 446 -19.32 9.74 -8.32
N ILE A 447 -19.94 10.39 -7.32
CA ILE A 447 -19.77 11.84 -7.10
C ILE A 447 -18.31 12.16 -6.75
N LEU A 448 -17.67 11.36 -5.89
CA LEU A 448 -16.26 11.51 -5.57
C LEU A 448 -15.37 11.26 -6.78
N ALA A 449 -15.68 10.25 -7.59
CA ALA A 449 -14.92 9.96 -8.81
C ALA A 449 -15.03 11.11 -9.82
N ASP A 450 -16.19 11.72 -9.96
CA ASP A 450 -16.37 12.92 -10.78
C ASP A 450 -15.50 14.08 -10.27
N LYS A 451 -15.51 14.34 -8.96
CA LYS A 451 -14.72 15.41 -8.31
C LYS A 451 -13.21 15.22 -8.49
N TYR A 452 -12.70 14.01 -8.25
CA TYR A 452 -11.27 13.69 -8.26
C TYR A 452 -10.77 13.17 -9.61
N LYS A 453 -11.62 13.09 -10.64
CA LYS A 453 -11.33 12.47 -11.95
C LYS A 453 -10.82 11.03 -11.77
N ALA A 454 -11.41 10.32 -10.80
CA ALA A 454 -11.03 8.98 -10.40
C ALA A 454 -11.74 7.90 -11.21
N GLY A 455 -11.22 6.67 -11.16
CA GLY A 455 -11.91 5.48 -11.63
C GLY A 455 -12.89 4.94 -10.57
N VAL A 456 -13.90 4.20 -11.02
CA VAL A 456 -14.81 3.45 -10.15
C VAL A 456 -14.85 1.99 -10.60
N TRP A 457 -14.59 1.07 -9.69
CA TRP A 457 -14.96 -0.32 -9.86
C TRP A 457 -16.26 -0.57 -9.10
N ASP A 458 -17.35 -0.71 -9.86
CA ASP A 458 -18.70 -0.79 -9.30
C ASP A 458 -19.03 -2.21 -8.83
N LYS A 459 -18.32 -2.67 -7.80
CA LYS A 459 -18.52 -3.99 -7.19
C LYS A 459 -19.98 -4.25 -6.82
N PHE A 460 -20.68 -3.25 -6.28
CA PHE A 460 -22.08 -3.38 -5.91
C PHE A 460 -22.94 -3.88 -7.07
N SER A 461 -22.81 -3.25 -8.24
CA SER A 461 -23.60 -3.62 -9.42
C SER A 461 -23.09 -4.92 -10.05
N ILE A 462 -21.77 -5.13 -10.11
CA ILE A 462 -21.17 -6.37 -10.63
C ILE A 462 -21.68 -7.58 -9.85
N MET A 463 -21.83 -7.48 -8.53
CA MET A 463 -22.32 -8.54 -7.67
C MET A 463 -23.80 -8.86 -7.87
N GLY A 464 -24.57 -8.01 -8.57
CA GLY A 464 -26.01 -8.14 -8.79
C GLY A 464 -26.88 -7.16 -7.98
N GLY A 465 -26.28 -6.09 -7.42
CA GLY A 465 -26.98 -4.99 -6.74
C GLY A 465 -27.59 -5.36 -5.40
N LEU A 466 -28.61 -4.60 -4.99
CA LEU A 466 -29.27 -4.75 -3.69
C LEU A 466 -29.90 -6.13 -3.54
N GLY A 467 -29.60 -6.82 -2.44
CA GLY A 467 -30.06 -8.18 -2.14
C GLY A 467 -29.19 -9.29 -2.74
N SER A 468 -28.14 -8.95 -3.49
CA SER A 468 -27.25 -9.92 -4.13
C SER A 468 -26.49 -10.77 -3.10
N MET A 469 -26.16 -10.23 -1.93
CA MET A 469 -25.39 -10.94 -0.90
C MET A 469 -26.09 -12.22 -0.41
N ALA A 470 -27.43 -12.28 -0.46
CA ALA A 470 -28.17 -13.50 -0.20
C ALA A 470 -27.94 -14.58 -1.29
N LYS A 471 -27.74 -14.17 -2.56
CA LYS A 471 -27.41 -15.08 -3.66
C LYS A 471 -25.96 -15.58 -3.53
N TRP A 472 -25.04 -14.69 -3.12
CA TRP A 472 -23.65 -15.05 -2.84
C TRP A 472 -23.55 -16.03 -1.67
N GLU A 473 -24.33 -15.85 -0.59
CA GLU A 473 -24.41 -16.78 0.54
C GLU A 473 -24.92 -18.14 0.10
N LYS A 474 -26.03 -18.16 -0.67
CA LYS A 474 -26.62 -19.40 -1.22
C LYS A 474 -25.66 -20.14 -2.15
N ALA A 475 -24.84 -19.41 -2.91
CA ALA A 475 -23.81 -19.97 -3.78
C ALA A 475 -22.52 -20.39 -3.05
N ASN A 476 -22.51 -20.34 -1.70
CA ASN A 476 -21.35 -20.67 -0.85
C ASN A 476 -20.13 -19.76 -1.06
N LEU A 477 -20.34 -18.54 -1.56
CA LEU A 477 -19.31 -17.50 -1.79
C LEU A 477 -19.25 -16.48 -0.65
N ALA A 478 -20.33 -16.34 0.13
CA ALA A 478 -20.40 -15.42 1.25
C ALA A 478 -20.68 -16.14 2.57
N LYS A 479 -20.34 -15.47 3.69
CA LYS A 479 -20.63 -15.94 5.04
C LYS A 479 -22.10 -15.73 5.39
N LYS A 480 -22.55 -16.40 6.44
CA LYS A 480 -23.94 -16.32 6.94
C LYS A 480 -24.32 -14.91 7.46
N ASP A 481 -23.32 -14.10 7.82
CA ASP A 481 -23.51 -12.71 8.24
C ASP A 481 -24.01 -11.79 7.10
N LYS A 482 -23.88 -12.23 5.85
CA LYS A 482 -24.28 -11.50 4.63
C LYS A 482 -23.60 -10.13 4.50
N VAL A 483 -22.37 -10.05 4.99
CA VAL A 483 -21.46 -8.91 4.87
C VAL A 483 -20.12 -9.37 4.31
N HIS A 484 -19.54 -10.43 4.90
CA HIS A 484 -18.23 -10.94 4.53
C HIS A 484 -18.32 -12.11 3.54
N PHE A 485 -17.25 -12.29 2.77
CA PHE A 485 -17.13 -13.40 1.84
C PHE A 485 -16.37 -14.57 2.46
N LYS A 486 -16.56 -15.76 1.89
CA LYS A 486 -15.63 -16.88 2.06
C LYS A 486 -14.39 -16.66 1.17
N LEU A 487 -13.35 -17.47 1.37
CA LEU A 487 -12.12 -17.38 0.56
C LEU A 487 -12.42 -17.46 -0.94
N SER A 488 -13.29 -18.40 -1.35
CA SER A 488 -13.74 -18.54 -2.75
C SER A 488 -14.40 -17.27 -3.31
N GLY A 489 -15.21 -16.58 -2.50
CA GLY A 489 -15.83 -15.32 -2.89
C GLY A 489 -14.84 -14.17 -2.99
N TYR A 490 -13.89 -14.09 -2.07
CA TYR A 490 -12.80 -13.10 -2.14
C TYR A 490 -11.89 -13.33 -3.34
N ASN A 491 -11.52 -14.59 -3.62
CA ASN A 491 -10.71 -14.92 -4.79
C ASN A 491 -11.41 -14.51 -6.07
N LEU A 492 -12.71 -14.83 -6.19
CA LEU A 492 -13.52 -14.45 -7.35
C LEU A 492 -13.57 -12.93 -7.55
N LEU A 493 -13.76 -12.16 -6.47
CA LEU A 493 -13.71 -10.68 -6.54
C LEU A 493 -12.32 -10.16 -6.91
N GLY A 494 -11.27 -10.80 -6.41
CA GLY A 494 -9.89 -10.49 -6.77
C GLY A 494 -9.61 -10.71 -8.26
N ASP A 495 -10.06 -11.83 -8.80
CA ASP A 495 -9.95 -12.17 -10.22
C ASP A 495 -10.72 -11.18 -11.11
N LEU A 496 -11.93 -10.81 -10.71
CA LEU A 496 -12.74 -9.80 -11.41
C LEU A 496 -12.06 -8.43 -11.40
N PHE A 497 -11.56 -7.98 -10.24
CA PHE A 497 -10.89 -6.69 -10.15
C PHE A 497 -9.59 -6.66 -10.95
N TYR A 498 -8.78 -7.72 -10.88
CA TYR A 498 -7.56 -7.84 -11.69
C TYR A 498 -7.87 -7.69 -13.17
N LYS A 499 -8.87 -8.43 -13.70
CA LYS A 499 -9.30 -8.31 -15.09
C LYS A 499 -9.71 -6.88 -15.44
N ALA A 500 -10.46 -6.21 -14.56
CA ALA A 500 -10.93 -4.85 -14.82
C ALA A 500 -9.78 -3.82 -14.89
N ILE A 501 -8.76 -3.94 -14.02
CA ILE A 501 -7.62 -3.02 -14.04
C ILE A 501 -6.69 -3.29 -15.23
N ILE A 502 -6.45 -4.55 -15.58
CA ILE A 502 -5.65 -4.89 -16.77
C ILE A 502 -6.35 -4.46 -18.05
N GLN A 503 -7.69 -4.63 -18.16
CA GLN A 503 -8.44 -4.13 -19.30
C GLN A 503 -8.31 -2.61 -19.44
N ALA A 504 -8.40 -1.85 -18.33
CA ALA A 504 -8.23 -0.40 -18.36
C ALA A 504 -6.82 0.00 -18.85
N TYR A 505 -5.79 -0.77 -18.49
CA TYR A 505 -4.44 -0.56 -19.00
C TYR A 505 -4.31 -0.92 -20.49
N GLN A 506 -4.91 -2.02 -20.93
CA GLN A 506 -4.95 -2.39 -22.35
C GLN A 506 -5.67 -1.36 -23.21
N ASP A 507 -6.80 -0.84 -22.73
CA ASP A 507 -7.54 0.25 -23.40
C ASP A 507 -6.67 1.51 -23.52
N HIS A 508 -5.86 1.82 -22.49
CA HIS A 508 -4.88 2.90 -22.56
C HIS A 508 -3.85 2.64 -23.67
N ILE A 509 -3.21 1.46 -23.70
CA ILE A 509 -2.22 1.13 -24.74
C ILE A 509 -2.85 1.23 -26.14
N ALA A 510 -4.06 0.73 -26.32
CA ALA A 510 -4.77 0.78 -27.59
C ALA A 510 -5.10 2.22 -28.04
N SER A 511 -5.19 3.16 -27.11
CA SER A 511 -5.44 4.58 -27.39
C SER A 511 -4.19 5.36 -27.77
N LEU A 512 -2.99 4.81 -27.54
CA LEU A 512 -1.75 5.49 -27.88
C LEU A 512 -1.56 5.52 -29.40
N PRO A 513 -0.97 6.59 -29.95
CA PRO A 513 -0.64 6.65 -31.37
C PRO A 513 0.26 5.46 -31.77
N ALA A 514 0.00 4.89 -32.95
CA ALA A 514 0.91 3.91 -33.52
C ALA A 514 2.30 4.55 -33.64
N LEU A 515 3.34 3.84 -33.19
CA LEU A 515 4.71 4.30 -33.39
C LEU A 515 4.94 4.42 -34.90
N GLU A 516 5.15 5.67 -35.40
CA GLU A 516 5.65 5.81 -36.76
C GLU A 516 6.96 5.04 -36.88
N PRO A 517 7.14 4.23 -37.93
CA PRO A 517 8.41 3.56 -38.16
C PRO A 517 9.50 4.62 -38.24
N GLU A 518 10.50 4.53 -37.37
CA GLU A 518 11.64 5.45 -37.36
C GLU A 518 12.18 5.55 -38.80
N ALA A 519 12.15 6.74 -39.40
CA ALA A 519 12.67 6.93 -40.75
C ALA A 519 14.11 6.40 -40.79
N PRO A 520 14.49 5.61 -41.82
CA PRO A 520 15.79 5.00 -41.86
C PRO A 520 16.86 6.10 -41.75
N LYS A 521 17.73 5.99 -40.75
CA LYS A 521 18.83 6.94 -40.55
C LYS A 521 19.61 7.01 -41.86
N PRO A 522 19.88 8.24 -42.40
CA PRO A 522 20.63 8.37 -43.64
C PRO A 522 21.97 7.64 -43.52
N ALA A 523 22.23 6.81 -44.51
CA ALA A 523 23.47 6.03 -44.58
C ALA A 523 24.68 6.98 -44.41
N PRO A 524 25.71 6.57 -43.64
CA PRO A 524 26.88 7.41 -43.45
C PRO A 524 27.49 7.74 -44.83
N LYS A 525 27.62 9.05 -45.14
CA LYS A 525 28.25 9.52 -46.36
C LYS A 525 29.63 8.86 -46.45
N LYS A 526 29.86 8.12 -47.52
CA LYS A 526 31.17 7.54 -47.84
C LYS A 526 32.19 8.68 -47.81
N ALA A 527 33.21 8.57 -46.97
CA ALA A 527 34.33 9.51 -46.97
C ALA A 527 34.98 9.49 -48.37
N ASP A 528 35.06 10.66 -48.97
CA ASP A 528 35.71 10.84 -50.27
C ASP A 528 37.22 10.55 -50.13
N SER A 529 37.66 9.41 -50.69
CA SER A 529 39.02 8.90 -50.60
C SER A 529 39.98 9.53 -51.62
N THR A 530 39.67 10.72 -52.17
CA THR A 530 40.49 11.36 -53.20
C THR A 530 41.33 12.56 -52.70
N LYS A 531 41.88 12.52 -51.48
CA LYS A 531 42.94 13.45 -51.09
C LYS A 531 44.25 12.68 -50.91
N VAL A 532 45.03 12.62 -51.99
CA VAL A 532 46.44 12.24 -51.97
C VAL A 532 47.23 13.33 -51.25
N PRO A 533 48.05 12.98 -50.24
CA PRO A 533 48.89 13.98 -49.58
C PRO A 533 50.08 14.36 -50.51
N PRO A 534 50.53 15.64 -50.51
CA PRO A 534 51.66 16.08 -51.33
C PRO A 534 52.98 15.45 -50.87
N LYS A 535 53.74 14.94 -51.82
CA LYS A 535 55.11 14.46 -51.62
C LYS A 535 56.01 15.61 -51.14
N THR A 536 56.52 15.50 -49.94
CA THR A 536 57.65 16.35 -49.48
C THR A 536 58.93 15.79 -50.09
N LYS A 537 59.64 16.65 -50.88
CA LYS A 537 60.99 16.48 -51.32
C LYS A 537 61.94 16.88 -50.18
N LYS A 538 62.95 16.10 -50.00
CA LYS A 538 64.18 16.08 -49.24
C LYS A 538 64.15 15.49 -47.84
#